data_f39efa7d71d091637139d8c97cb2c8c1
#
_entry.id   f39efa7d71d091637139d8c97cb2c8c1
#
_cell.length_a   1.000
_cell.length_b   1.000
_cell.length_c   1.000
_cell.angle_alpha   90.00
_cell.angle_beta   90.00
_cell.angle_gamma   90.00
#
_symmetry.space_group_name_H-M   'P 1'
#
loop_
_entity.id
_entity.type
_entity.pdbx_description
1 polymer ?
#
loop_
_entity_poly.entity_id
_entity_poly.type
_entity_poly.pdbx_seq_one_letter_code
_entity_poly.pdbx_strand_id
1 'polypeptide(L)'
;IFLTWEELNKLKDYKIPPTKQYLERVRDVFLFCCFSGLRYSDVYNLKRSDIRDGYIEITTVKTADRLVIELNNHSRAILDKYKDVEFEGHKALPVISNQKMNNYLKELGELAEINEPVSETYYKGSERIDTITPKYALLGTHAGRRTFICNALALGIPAQVVMKWTGHSDYKAMKPYIDIADDVKANAMSKFN
;
A
#
# COMPACT_ATOMS: atom_id res chain seq x y z
N ILE A 1 5.13 8.82 3.75
CA ILE A 1 5.08 8.82 2.28
C ILE A 1 4.02 7.86 1.74
N PHE A 2 3.62 8.04 0.50
CA PHE A 2 2.80 7.15 -0.32
C PHE A 2 3.26 7.26 -1.77
N LEU A 3 2.90 6.30 -2.60
CA LEU A 3 3.13 6.35 -4.04
C LEU A 3 1.94 6.98 -4.75
N THR A 4 2.20 7.97 -5.61
CA THR A 4 1.18 8.49 -6.52
C THR A 4 0.74 7.37 -7.49
N TRP A 5 -0.37 7.56 -8.18
CA TRP A 5 -0.84 6.59 -9.17
C TRP A 5 0.19 6.31 -10.26
N GLU A 6 0.91 7.34 -10.69
CA GLU A 6 1.98 7.24 -11.68
C GLU A 6 3.17 6.42 -11.15
N GLU A 7 3.66 6.72 -9.94
CA GLU A 7 4.73 5.97 -9.29
C GLU A 7 4.35 4.52 -9.02
N LEU A 8 3.10 4.28 -8.62
CA LEU A 8 2.58 2.93 -8.39
C LEU A 8 2.58 2.10 -9.69
N ASN A 9 2.16 2.69 -10.82
CA ASN A 9 2.24 2.05 -12.11
C ASN A 9 3.68 1.83 -12.56
N LYS A 10 4.57 2.78 -12.34
CA LYS A 10 6.00 2.65 -12.61
C LYS A 10 6.61 1.46 -11.87
N LEU A 11 6.30 1.30 -10.59
CA LEU A 11 6.74 0.16 -9.79
C LEU A 11 6.13 -1.16 -10.29
N LYS A 12 4.83 -1.17 -10.59
CA LYS A 12 4.10 -2.34 -11.08
C LYS A 12 4.67 -2.85 -12.40
N ASP A 13 4.96 -1.95 -13.34
CA ASP A 13 5.35 -2.28 -14.70
C ASP A 13 6.88 -2.44 -14.86
N TYR A 14 7.65 -2.18 -13.80
CA TYR A 14 9.10 -2.32 -13.81
C TYR A 14 9.53 -3.76 -14.15
N LYS A 15 10.41 -3.91 -15.13
CA LYS A 15 10.95 -5.20 -15.52
C LYS A 15 12.08 -5.62 -14.60
N ILE A 16 11.80 -6.52 -13.68
CA ILE A 16 12.76 -7.03 -12.71
C ILE A 16 13.82 -7.88 -13.42
N PRO A 17 15.13 -7.58 -13.22
CA PRO A 17 16.20 -8.37 -13.82
C PRO A 17 16.15 -9.84 -13.39
N PRO A 18 16.55 -10.79 -14.26
CA PRO A 18 16.60 -12.21 -13.91
C PRO A 18 17.42 -12.55 -12.67
N THR A 19 18.44 -11.75 -12.37
CA THR A 19 19.29 -11.90 -11.19
C THR A 19 18.64 -11.47 -9.88
N LYS A 20 17.48 -10.77 -9.94
CA LYS A 20 16.78 -10.19 -8.79
C LYS A 20 15.32 -10.67 -8.68
N GLN A 21 15.04 -11.90 -9.10
CA GLN A 21 13.67 -12.46 -9.12
C GLN A 21 13.00 -12.49 -7.74
N TYR A 22 13.76 -12.47 -6.65
CA TYR A 22 13.21 -12.34 -5.29
C TYR A 22 12.40 -11.06 -5.09
N LEU A 23 12.70 -9.98 -5.85
CA LEU A 23 11.96 -8.72 -5.80
C LEU A 23 10.56 -8.83 -6.40
N GLU A 24 10.29 -9.81 -7.25
CA GLU A 24 8.97 -10.01 -7.83
C GLU A 24 7.92 -10.33 -6.75
N ARG A 25 8.25 -11.25 -5.84
CA ARG A 25 7.39 -11.61 -4.71
C ARG A 25 7.19 -10.44 -3.76
N VAL A 26 8.25 -9.68 -3.51
CA VAL A 26 8.19 -8.46 -2.68
C VAL A 26 7.27 -7.43 -3.32
N ARG A 27 7.41 -7.19 -4.62
CA ARG A 27 6.53 -6.30 -5.39
C ARG A 27 5.08 -6.73 -5.30
N ASP A 28 4.79 -7.99 -5.54
CA ASP A 28 3.42 -8.49 -5.55
C ASP A 28 2.74 -8.33 -4.19
N VAL A 29 3.42 -8.66 -3.10
CA VAL A 29 2.91 -8.46 -1.73
C VAL A 29 2.68 -6.99 -1.43
N PHE A 30 3.61 -6.11 -1.82
CA PHE A 30 3.47 -4.67 -1.62
C PHE A 30 2.32 -4.08 -2.45
N LEU A 31 2.23 -4.45 -3.72
CA LEU A 31 1.12 -4.04 -4.60
C LEU A 31 -0.22 -4.53 -4.05
N PHE A 32 -0.26 -5.73 -3.48
CA PHE A 32 -1.47 -6.21 -2.83
C PHE A 32 -1.90 -5.30 -1.67
N CYS A 33 -0.98 -4.83 -0.84
CA CYS A 33 -1.27 -3.81 0.17
C CYS A 33 -1.77 -2.48 -0.46
N CYS A 34 -1.17 -2.07 -1.59
CA CYS A 34 -1.54 -0.84 -2.30
C CYS A 34 -2.94 -0.92 -2.95
N PHE A 35 -3.43 -2.10 -3.28
CA PHE A 35 -4.72 -2.31 -3.94
C PHE A 35 -5.83 -2.87 -3.03
N SER A 36 -5.50 -3.28 -1.81
CA SER A 36 -6.47 -3.78 -0.83
C SER A 36 -6.65 -2.87 0.38
N GLY A 37 -5.66 -2.01 0.67
CA GLY A 37 -5.64 -1.19 1.87
C GLY A 37 -5.30 -1.96 3.16
N LEU A 38 -5.05 -3.25 3.08
CA LEU A 38 -4.66 -4.07 4.24
C LEU A 38 -3.32 -3.62 4.82
N ARG A 39 -3.18 -3.77 6.14
CA ARG A 39 -1.88 -3.66 6.78
C ARG A 39 -1.02 -4.86 6.38
N TYR A 40 0.29 -4.64 6.33
CA TYR A 40 1.23 -5.73 6.06
C TYR A 40 1.05 -6.92 7.02
N SER A 41 0.77 -6.67 8.31
CA SER A 41 0.48 -7.72 9.29
C SER A 41 -0.74 -8.57 8.94
N ASP A 42 -1.77 -7.95 8.36
CA ASP A 42 -2.98 -8.66 7.94
C ASP A 42 -2.69 -9.47 6.66
N VAL A 43 -1.94 -8.91 5.72
CA VAL A 43 -1.48 -9.62 4.52
C VAL A 43 -0.53 -10.77 4.87
N TYR A 44 0.35 -10.57 5.86
CA TYR A 44 1.26 -11.61 6.35
C TYR A 44 0.50 -12.84 6.89
N ASN A 45 -0.67 -12.63 7.49
CA ASN A 45 -1.50 -13.67 8.06
C ASN A 45 -2.67 -14.11 7.16
N LEU A 46 -2.83 -13.49 5.99
CA LEU A 46 -3.91 -13.82 5.05
C LEU A 46 -3.80 -15.28 4.59
N LYS A 47 -4.86 -16.05 4.84
CA LYS A 47 -4.99 -17.44 4.44
C LYS A 47 -5.88 -17.56 3.20
N ARG A 48 -5.73 -18.67 2.49
CA ARG A 48 -6.61 -18.98 1.36
C ARG A 48 -8.08 -19.10 1.78
N SER A 49 -8.33 -19.58 3.00
CA SER A 49 -9.67 -19.69 3.56
C SER A 49 -10.36 -18.34 3.80
N ASP A 50 -9.60 -17.24 3.81
CA ASP A 50 -10.14 -15.88 3.96
C ASP A 50 -10.62 -15.28 2.62
N ILE A 51 -10.24 -15.91 1.50
CA ILE A 51 -10.59 -15.45 0.16
C ILE A 51 -11.94 -16.06 -0.23
N ARG A 52 -12.87 -15.19 -0.57
CA ARG A 52 -14.21 -15.53 -1.05
C ARG A 52 -14.35 -15.17 -2.53
N ASP A 53 -15.52 -15.48 -3.11
CA ASP A 53 -15.83 -15.07 -4.46
C ASP A 53 -16.03 -13.54 -4.51
N GLY A 54 -15.02 -12.84 -5.03
CA GLY A 54 -15.03 -11.41 -5.23
C GLY A 54 -14.63 -10.54 -4.02
N TYR A 55 -14.34 -11.11 -2.85
CA TYR A 55 -13.95 -10.37 -1.66
C TYR A 55 -13.06 -11.18 -0.71
N ILE A 56 -12.43 -10.47 0.22
CA ILE A 56 -11.67 -11.05 1.34
C ILE A 56 -12.44 -10.75 2.62
N GLU A 57 -12.51 -11.74 3.51
CA GLU A 57 -13.09 -11.60 4.83
C GLU A 57 -12.04 -12.01 5.87
N ILE A 58 -11.59 -11.05 6.67
CA ILE A 58 -10.55 -11.26 7.70
C ILE A 58 -10.95 -10.67 9.05
N THR A 59 -10.30 -11.15 10.09
CA THR A 59 -10.20 -10.46 11.38
C THR A 59 -8.81 -9.84 11.48
N THR A 60 -8.74 -8.52 11.68
CA THR A 60 -7.46 -7.79 11.71
C THR A 60 -6.62 -8.17 12.91
N VAL A 61 -5.30 -8.25 12.70
CA VAL A 61 -4.35 -8.63 13.76
C VAL A 61 -4.29 -7.57 14.86
N LYS A 62 -4.34 -6.29 14.49
CA LYS A 62 -4.11 -5.18 15.43
C LYS A 62 -5.33 -4.83 16.29
N THR A 63 -6.54 -4.89 15.73
CA THR A 63 -7.75 -4.36 16.38
C THR A 63 -8.83 -5.43 16.57
N ALA A 64 -8.61 -6.64 16.06
CA ALA A 64 -9.58 -7.74 16.05
C ALA A 64 -10.92 -7.39 15.36
N ASP A 65 -10.92 -6.39 14.49
CA ASP A 65 -12.10 -6.02 13.72
C ASP A 65 -12.30 -6.97 12.54
N ARG A 66 -13.56 -7.32 12.27
CA ARG A 66 -13.92 -8.03 11.05
C ARG A 66 -13.97 -7.04 9.89
N LEU A 67 -13.21 -7.33 8.85
CA LEU A 67 -13.20 -6.56 7.61
C LEU A 67 -13.65 -7.41 6.43
N VAL A 68 -14.45 -6.79 5.58
CA VAL A 68 -14.81 -7.31 4.26
C VAL A 68 -14.28 -6.33 3.23
N ILE A 69 -13.45 -6.82 2.32
CA ILE A 69 -12.75 -5.99 1.33
C ILE A 69 -13.00 -6.60 -0.05
N GLU A 70 -13.69 -5.87 -0.90
CA GLU A 70 -13.93 -6.27 -2.28
C GLU A 70 -12.64 -6.29 -3.08
N LEU A 71 -12.48 -7.29 -3.94
CA LEU A 71 -11.33 -7.45 -4.82
C LEU A 71 -11.52 -6.64 -6.10
N ASN A 72 -10.58 -5.74 -6.37
CA ASN A 72 -10.43 -5.12 -7.68
C ASN A 72 -9.59 -6.01 -8.61
N ASN A 73 -9.47 -5.63 -9.88
CA ASN A 73 -8.75 -6.43 -10.87
C ASN A 73 -7.28 -6.65 -10.50
N HIS A 74 -6.62 -5.68 -9.88
CA HIS A 74 -5.21 -5.79 -9.49
C HIS A 74 -5.01 -6.76 -8.32
N SER A 75 -5.79 -6.62 -7.25
CA SER A 75 -5.71 -7.50 -6.09
C SER A 75 -6.10 -8.93 -6.45
N ARG A 76 -7.12 -9.12 -7.30
CA ARG A 76 -7.53 -10.43 -7.81
C ARG A 76 -6.42 -11.08 -8.63
N ALA A 77 -5.81 -10.37 -9.57
CA ALA A 77 -4.74 -10.90 -10.39
C ALA A 77 -3.54 -11.38 -9.56
N ILE A 78 -3.19 -10.66 -8.49
CA ILE A 78 -2.12 -11.07 -7.59
C ILE A 78 -2.48 -12.37 -6.85
N LEU A 79 -3.70 -12.47 -6.32
CA LEU A 79 -4.15 -13.71 -5.66
C LEU A 79 -4.21 -14.90 -6.62
N ASP A 80 -4.67 -14.68 -7.85
CA ASP A 80 -4.75 -15.72 -8.88
C ASP A 80 -3.36 -16.21 -9.30
N LYS A 81 -2.37 -15.34 -9.33
CA LYS A 81 -0.97 -15.70 -9.63
C LYS A 81 -0.41 -16.76 -8.68
N TYR A 82 -0.82 -16.71 -7.43
CA TYR A 82 -0.32 -17.60 -6.36
C TYR A 82 -1.33 -18.69 -5.93
N LYS A 83 -2.46 -18.81 -6.60
CA LYS A 83 -3.56 -19.72 -6.18
C LYS A 83 -3.14 -21.19 -6.10
N ASP A 84 -2.22 -21.63 -6.96
CA ASP A 84 -1.75 -23.02 -7.04
C ASP A 84 -0.39 -23.23 -6.34
N VAL A 85 0.15 -22.21 -5.70
CA VAL A 85 1.42 -22.27 -4.94
C VAL A 85 1.10 -22.46 -3.47
N GLU A 86 1.59 -23.52 -2.86
CA GLU A 86 1.45 -23.75 -1.42
C GLU A 86 2.51 -22.99 -0.62
N PHE A 87 2.05 -22.30 0.42
CA PHE A 87 2.91 -21.63 1.39
C PHE A 87 2.63 -22.20 2.79
N GLU A 88 3.65 -22.16 3.65
CA GLU A 88 3.53 -22.58 5.04
C GLU A 88 2.35 -21.87 5.75
N GLY A 89 1.58 -22.62 6.53
CA GLY A 89 0.41 -22.10 7.25
C GLY A 89 -0.78 -21.75 6.35
N HIS A 90 -0.85 -22.32 5.13
CA HIS A 90 -1.92 -22.08 4.15
C HIS A 90 -2.06 -20.59 3.76
N LYS A 91 -0.97 -19.85 3.82
CA LYS A 91 -0.94 -18.43 3.44
C LYS A 91 -1.29 -18.25 1.96
N ALA A 92 -1.96 -17.14 1.66
CA ALA A 92 -2.38 -16.82 0.30
C ALA A 92 -1.25 -16.23 -0.56
N LEU A 93 -0.25 -15.58 0.05
CA LEU A 93 0.79 -14.80 -0.62
C LEU A 93 2.19 -15.15 -0.10
N PRO A 94 3.24 -14.93 -0.92
CA PRO A 94 4.64 -15.22 -0.58
C PRO A 94 5.24 -14.17 0.36
N VAL A 95 4.69 -14.03 1.56
CA VAL A 95 5.13 -13.03 2.53
C VAL A 95 6.43 -13.43 3.23
N ILE A 96 7.32 -12.47 3.44
CA ILE A 96 8.59 -12.61 4.16
C ILE A 96 8.59 -11.74 5.42
N SER A 97 9.67 -11.73 6.20
CA SER A 97 9.72 -10.88 7.38
C SER A 97 9.64 -9.38 7.03
N ASN A 98 9.04 -8.59 7.91
CA ASN A 98 8.88 -7.14 7.71
C ASN A 98 10.20 -6.41 7.43
N GLN A 99 11.28 -6.80 8.14
CA GLN A 99 12.60 -6.21 7.95
C GLN A 99 13.13 -6.46 6.53
N LYS A 100 13.09 -7.72 6.07
CA LYS A 100 13.52 -8.07 4.71
C LYS A 100 12.63 -7.37 3.67
N MET A 101 11.33 -7.33 3.91
CA MET A 101 10.38 -6.65 3.03
C MET A 101 10.74 -5.18 2.85
N ASN A 102 11.00 -4.45 3.96
CA ASN A 102 11.40 -3.05 3.91
C ASN A 102 12.72 -2.82 3.16
N ASN A 103 13.70 -3.68 3.37
CA ASN A 103 14.98 -3.56 2.65
C ASN A 103 14.83 -3.77 1.16
N TYR A 104 14.09 -4.81 0.77
CA TYR A 104 13.84 -5.11 -0.65
C TYR A 104 12.92 -4.11 -1.34
N LEU A 105 11.99 -3.49 -0.61
CA LEU A 105 11.18 -2.41 -1.15
C LEU A 105 12.00 -1.17 -1.49
N LYS A 106 12.99 -0.83 -0.68
CA LYS A 106 13.93 0.25 -0.98
C LYS A 106 14.76 -0.05 -2.23
N GLU A 107 15.31 -1.26 -2.31
CA GLU A 107 16.04 -1.71 -3.49
C GLU A 107 15.17 -1.68 -4.75
N LEU A 108 13.95 -2.20 -4.68
CA LEU A 108 13.02 -2.19 -5.80
C LEU A 108 12.64 -0.76 -6.20
N GLY A 109 12.39 0.12 -5.23
CA GLY A 109 12.07 1.53 -5.47
C GLY A 109 13.20 2.29 -6.13
N GLU A 110 14.44 2.02 -5.74
CA GLU A 110 15.63 2.57 -6.38
C GLU A 110 15.75 2.13 -7.84
N LEU A 111 15.60 0.83 -8.09
CA LEU A 111 15.65 0.26 -9.44
C LEU A 111 14.50 0.78 -10.34
N ALA A 112 13.33 0.97 -9.77
CA ALA A 112 12.19 1.55 -10.47
C ALA A 112 12.23 3.09 -10.56
N GLU A 113 13.32 3.72 -10.08
CA GLU A 113 13.54 5.16 -10.11
C GLU A 113 12.41 5.97 -9.43
N ILE A 114 11.99 5.53 -8.25
CA ILE A 114 11.07 6.31 -7.40
C ILE A 114 11.88 7.36 -6.63
N ASN A 115 12.40 8.34 -7.36
CA ASN A 115 13.46 9.24 -6.90
C ASN A 115 12.97 10.61 -6.43
N GLU A 116 11.65 10.85 -6.37
CA GLU A 116 11.09 12.13 -5.92
C GLU A 116 11.77 12.56 -4.60
N PRO A 117 12.31 13.79 -4.51
CA PRO A 117 12.92 14.27 -3.28
C PRO A 117 11.86 14.52 -2.21
N VAL A 118 12.03 13.92 -1.04
CA VAL A 118 11.17 14.13 0.13
C VAL A 118 11.94 14.97 1.14
N SER A 119 11.41 16.13 1.47
CA SER A 119 11.97 17.01 2.49
C SER A 119 11.36 16.66 3.85
N GLU A 120 12.21 16.41 4.83
CA GLU A 120 11.82 16.18 6.21
C GLU A 120 12.50 17.22 7.10
N THR A 121 11.71 17.89 7.93
CA THR A 121 12.20 18.84 8.93
C THR A 121 12.00 18.25 10.31
N TYR A 122 13.05 18.20 11.11
CA TYR A 122 12.97 17.82 12.51
C TYR A 122 13.87 18.72 13.38
N TYR A 123 13.60 18.75 14.67
CA TYR A 123 14.37 19.54 15.62
C TYR A 123 15.22 18.62 16.51
N LYS A 124 16.52 18.96 16.62
CA LYS A 124 17.43 18.37 17.60
C LYS A 124 17.77 19.42 18.67
N GLY A 125 17.02 19.39 19.77
CA GLY A 125 17.03 20.49 20.71
C GLY A 125 16.37 21.73 20.10
N SER A 126 17.10 22.86 20.04
CA SER A 126 16.67 24.12 19.40
C SER A 126 17.10 24.24 17.92
N GLU A 127 17.91 23.31 17.43
CA GLU A 127 18.42 23.33 16.06
C GLU A 127 17.42 22.68 15.11
N ARG A 128 17.04 23.43 14.06
CA ARG A 128 16.23 22.91 12.94
C ARG A 128 17.14 22.18 11.97
N ILE A 129 16.78 20.94 11.65
CA ILE A 129 17.50 20.13 10.66
C ILE A 129 16.55 19.80 9.52
N ASP A 130 16.93 20.21 8.32
CA ASP A 130 16.22 19.88 7.09
C ASP A 130 17.03 18.84 6.31
N THR A 131 16.40 17.72 5.98
CA THR A 131 17.00 16.65 5.18
C THR A 131 16.19 16.42 3.92
N ILE A 132 16.88 16.13 2.82
CA ILE A 132 16.25 15.72 1.56
C ILE A 132 16.67 14.28 1.28
N THR A 133 15.68 13.42 1.18
CA THR A 133 15.88 11.98 0.99
C THR A 133 15.12 11.52 -0.26
N PRO A 134 15.69 10.71 -1.15
CA PRO A 134 14.95 10.16 -2.27
C PRO A 134 13.84 9.24 -1.76
N LYS A 135 12.67 9.31 -2.36
CA LYS A 135 11.45 8.65 -1.89
C LYS A 135 11.62 7.15 -1.73
N TYR A 136 12.39 6.48 -2.62
CA TYR A 136 12.64 5.04 -2.50
C TYR A 136 13.30 4.65 -1.16
N ALA A 137 14.18 5.48 -0.63
CA ALA A 137 14.87 5.22 0.64
C ALA A 137 13.93 5.26 1.86
N LEU A 138 12.76 5.86 1.71
CA LEU A 138 11.70 5.94 2.72
C LEU A 138 10.62 4.87 2.52
N LEU A 139 10.70 4.06 1.46
CA LEU A 139 9.73 3.00 1.21
C LEU A 139 9.79 1.92 2.29
N GLY A 140 8.62 1.52 2.72
CA GLY A 140 8.41 0.43 3.65
C GLY A 140 6.97 -0.08 3.56
N THR A 141 6.66 -1.15 4.28
CA THR A 141 5.37 -1.83 4.22
C THR A 141 4.18 -0.92 4.56
N HIS A 142 4.39 0.09 5.42
CA HIS A 142 3.35 1.08 5.74
C HIS A 142 2.95 1.96 4.56
N ALA A 143 3.86 2.17 3.59
CA ALA A 143 3.56 2.95 2.41
C ALA A 143 2.47 2.30 1.54
N GLY A 144 2.34 0.97 1.54
CA GLY A 144 1.31 0.26 0.78
C GLY A 144 -0.11 0.70 1.15
N ARG A 145 -0.43 0.64 2.43
CA ARG A 145 -1.75 1.07 2.92
C ARG A 145 -2.00 2.57 2.74
N ARG A 146 -0.99 3.41 2.95
CA ARG A 146 -1.08 4.85 2.69
C ARG A 146 -1.33 5.14 1.21
N THR A 147 -0.65 4.41 0.33
CA THR A 147 -0.84 4.48 -1.12
C THR A 147 -2.28 4.16 -1.51
N PHE A 148 -2.86 3.09 -0.94
CA PHE A 148 -4.27 2.76 -1.17
C PHE A 148 -5.20 3.91 -0.77
N ILE A 149 -5.06 4.42 0.46
CA ILE A 149 -5.93 5.46 1.01
C ILE A 149 -5.84 6.74 0.16
N CYS A 150 -4.62 7.23 -0.09
CA CYS A 150 -4.42 8.47 -0.84
C CYS A 150 -4.92 8.37 -2.27
N ASN A 151 -4.64 7.26 -2.98
CA ASN A 151 -5.12 7.07 -4.34
C ASN A 151 -6.65 6.85 -4.41
N ALA A 152 -7.24 6.14 -3.45
CA ALA A 152 -8.69 5.98 -3.38
C ALA A 152 -9.40 7.33 -3.21
N LEU A 153 -8.90 8.18 -2.31
CA LEU A 153 -9.42 9.53 -2.11
C LEU A 153 -9.20 10.41 -3.36
N ALA A 154 -8.03 10.31 -4.00
CA ALA A 154 -7.72 11.01 -5.25
C ALA A 154 -8.63 10.60 -6.41
N LEU A 155 -9.10 9.36 -6.45
CA LEU A 155 -10.11 8.87 -7.40
C LEU A 155 -11.53 9.34 -7.07
N GLY A 156 -11.72 10.08 -5.96
CA GLY A 156 -13.03 10.58 -5.53
C GLY A 156 -13.87 9.56 -4.76
N ILE A 157 -13.27 8.48 -4.28
CA ILE A 157 -13.99 7.52 -3.43
C ILE A 157 -14.25 8.18 -2.06
N PRO A 158 -15.50 8.17 -1.57
CA PRO A 158 -15.83 8.82 -0.29
C PRO A 158 -15.00 8.25 0.87
N ALA A 159 -14.52 9.13 1.75
CA ALA A 159 -13.69 8.74 2.90
C ALA A 159 -14.37 7.66 3.77
N GLN A 160 -15.69 7.71 3.93
CA GLN A 160 -16.45 6.72 4.69
C GLN A 160 -16.37 5.31 4.08
N VAL A 161 -16.29 5.20 2.75
CA VAL A 161 -16.10 3.91 2.06
C VAL A 161 -14.69 3.40 2.29
N VAL A 162 -13.68 4.27 2.13
CA VAL A 162 -12.27 3.93 2.40
C VAL A 162 -12.08 3.47 3.84
N MET A 163 -12.73 4.13 4.80
CA MET A 163 -12.70 3.76 6.22
C MET A 163 -13.23 2.34 6.47
N LYS A 164 -14.29 1.92 5.77
CA LYS A 164 -14.83 0.55 5.88
C LYS A 164 -13.83 -0.49 5.41
N TRP A 165 -13.15 -0.27 4.29
CA TRP A 165 -12.12 -1.18 3.78
C TRP A 165 -10.88 -1.24 4.66
N THR A 166 -10.54 -0.12 5.28
CA THR A 166 -9.32 -0.01 6.08
C THR A 166 -9.54 -0.23 7.59
N GLY A 167 -10.80 -0.33 8.03
CA GLY A 167 -11.12 -0.50 9.44
C GLY A 167 -10.77 0.71 10.31
N HIS A 168 -10.85 1.92 9.76
CA HIS A 168 -10.74 3.15 10.54
C HIS A 168 -12.11 3.47 11.15
N SER A 169 -12.17 3.53 12.48
CA SER A 169 -13.39 3.89 13.23
C SER A 169 -13.54 5.39 13.45
N ASP A 170 -12.43 6.15 13.41
CA ASP A 170 -12.40 7.59 13.65
C ASP A 170 -12.01 8.36 12.38
N TYR A 171 -12.85 9.31 12.00
CA TYR A 171 -12.59 10.23 10.89
C TYR A 171 -11.32 11.06 11.08
N LYS A 172 -10.96 11.37 12.33
CA LYS A 172 -9.69 12.07 12.63
C LYS A 172 -8.47 11.32 12.12
N ALA A 173 -8.52 9.99 12.11
CA ALA A 173 -7.44 9.16 11.57
C ALA A 173 -7.30 9.29 10.04
N MET A 174 -8.36 9.71 9.35
CA MET A 174 -8.37 9.94 7.89
C MET A 174 -7.94 11.34 7.49
N LYS A 175 -8.07 12.31 8.40
CA LYS A 175 -7.80 13.72 8.11
C LYS A 175 -6.45 13.97 7.42
N PRO A 176 -5.32 13.40 7.88
CA PRO A 176 -4.02 13.61 7.22
C PRO A 176 -3.99 13.14 5.75
N TYR A 177 -4.80 12.15 5.39
CA TYR A 177 -4.89 11.65 4.01
C TYR A 177 -5.81 12.51 3.15
N ILE A 178 -6.87 13.05 3.74
CA ILE A 178 -7.82 13.94 3.07
C ILE A 178 -7.13 15.27 2.72
N ASP A 179 -6.33 15.81 3.64
CA ASP A 179 -5.57 17.04 3.43
C ASP A 179 -4.52 16.89 2.31
N ILE A 180 -3.97 15.69 2.10
CA ILE A 180 -3.03 15.38 1.01
C ILE A 180 -3.75 15.28 -0.36
N ALA A 181 -5.02 14.90 -0.36
CA ALA A 181 -5.82 14.72 -1.58
C ALA A 181 -6.45 16.05 -2.09
N ASP A 182 -5.85 17.19 -1.80
CA ASP A 182 -6.37 18.52 -2.17
C ASP A 182 -6.55 18.72 -3.70
N ASP A 183 -5.82 17.98 -4.54
CA ASP A 183 -6.05 17.93 -5.99
C ASP A 183 -7.46 17.40 -6.35
N VAL A 184 -8.02 16.56 -5.50
CA VAL A 184 -9.40 16.05 -5.63
C VAL A 184 -10.43 17.17 -5.44
N LYS A 185 -10.14 18.11 -4.59
CA LYS A 185 -11.02 19.25 -4.28
C LYS A 185 -11.22 20.16 -5.49
N ALA A 186 -10.14 20.48 -6.20
CA ALA A 186 -10.20 21.26 -7.43
C ALA A 186 -11.00 20.52 -8.52
N ASN A 187 -10.75 19.22 -8.69
CA ASN A 187 -11.46 18.39 -9.65
C ASN A 187 -12.94 18.18 -9.27
N ALA A 188 -13.27 18.12 -7.99
CA ALA A 188 -14.66 18.03 -7.53
C ALA A 188 -15.44 19.29 -7.86
N MET A 189 -14.83 20.48 -7.74
CA MET A 189 -15.47 21.75 -8.09
C MET A 189 -15.79 21.84 -9.58
N SER A 190 -14.94 21.29 -10.45
CA SER A 190 -15.18 21.28 -11.89
C SER A 190 -16.44 20.51 -12.33
N LYS A 191 -16.95 19.61 -11.47
CA LYS A 191 -18.19 18.85 -11.72
C LYS A 191 -19.44 19.69 -11.61
N PHE A 192 -19.36 20.94 -11.10
CA PHE A 192 -20.46 21.91 -11.09
C PHE A 192 -20.56 22.72 -12.38
N ASN A 193 -19.58 22.63 -13.27
CA ASN A 193 -19.55 23.27 -14.57
C ASN A 193 -20.01 22.32 -15.66
#